data_39f1cd194a3937f49cfccee642037db8
#
_entry.id   39f1cd194a3937f49cfccee642037db8
#
_cell.length_a   1.000
_cell.length_b   1.000
_cell.length_c   1.000
_cell.angle_alpha   90.00
_cell.angle_beta   90.00
_cell.angle_gamma   90.00
#
_symmetry.space_group_name_H-M   'P 1'
#
loop_
_entity.id
_entity.type
_entity.pdbx_description
1 polymer ?
#
loop_
_entity_poly.entity_id
_entity_poly.type
_entity_poly.pdbx_seq_one_letter_code
_entity_poly.pdbx_strand_id
1 'polypeptide(L)'
;MMAAIMKADNIKHFYLHLVSDATGMTLQGMARACLAQFDNIDPVERFWPLVRTEKQLERVIDDILDHPGPVFFTMVDPAMRQALQKRCHEIGVPCLPVLDPIMMGLSVYLGLPGKGIPGRQHILDEAYFRRMDAVDFALHFDDGQSLEGIEEADV
;
A
#
# COMPACT_ATOMS: atom_id res chain seq x y z
N MET A 1 3.06 -13.92 -36.62
CA MET A 1 2.13 -12.78 -36.79
C MET A 1 0.85 -12.95 -35.97
N MET A 2 0.14 -14.08 -36.05
CA MET A 2 -1.07 -14.31 -35.25
C MET A 2 -0.81 -14.36 -33.73
N ALA A 3 0.31 -14.92 -33.27
CA ALA A 3 0.65 -14.97 -31.84
C ALA A 3 0.95 -13.60 -31.21
N ALA A 4 1.41 -12.64 -31.99
CA ALA A 4 1.67 -11.26 -31.51
C ALA A 4 0.36 -10.44 -31.42
N ILE A 5 -0.59 -10.70 -32.28
CA ILE A 5 -1.90 -10.03 -32.28
C ILE A 5 -2.77 -10.53 -31.13
N MET A 6 -2.69 -11.83 -30.78
CA MET A 6 -3.41 -12.40 -29.64
C MET A 6 -2.87 -11.96 -28.27
N LYS A 7 -1.62 -11.47 -28.19
CA LYS A 7 -1.04 -10.94 -26.94
C LYS A 7 -1.53 -9.54 -26.58
N ALA A 8 -1.96 -8.75 -27.56
CA ALA A 8 -2.43 -7.38 -27.32
C ALA A 8 -3.85 -7.31 -26.71
N ASP A 9 -4.66 -8.35 -26.92
CA ASP A 9 -6.06 -8.36 -26.48
C ASP A 9 -6.31 -8.97 -25.09
N ASN A 10 -5.26 -9.29 -24.33
CA ASN A 10 -5.40 -9.95 -23.03
C ASN A 10 -4.95 -9.08 -21.84
N ILE A 11 -5.13 -7.77 -21.95
CA ILE A 11 -4.89 -6.85 -20.84
C ILE A 11 -6.04 -6.94 -19.85
N LYS A 12 -5.73 -7.22 -18.59
CA LYS A 12 -6.71 -7.26 -17.50
C LYS A 12 -6.92 -5.87 -16.93
N HIS A 13 -8.08 -5.29 -17.20
CA HIS A 13 -8.52 -4.02 -16.62
C HIS A 13 -9.30 -4.28 -15.32
N PHE A 14 -8.96 -3.58 -14.25
CA PHE A 14 -9.65 -3.73 -12.98
C PHE A 14 -9.46 -2.49 -12.10
N TYR A 15 -10.39 -2.29 -11.18
CA TYR A 15 -10.24 -1.29 -10.12
C TYR A 15 -9.47 -1.90 -8.95
N LEU A 16 -8.58 -1.12 -8.37
CA LEU A 16 -7.86 -1.47 -7.15
C LEU A 16 -8.10 -0.37 -6.11
N HIS A 17 -8.72 -0.74 -4.99
CA HIS A 17 -8.99 0.19 -3.91
C HIS A 17 -7.91 0.10 -2.84
N LEU A 18 -7.33 1.24 -2.50
CA LEU A 18 -6.33 1.38 -1.44
C LEU A 18 -6.93 2.24 -0.33
N VAL A 19 -7.19 1.63 0.82
CA VAL A 19 -7.88 2.27 1.94
C VAL A 19 -6.97 2.32 3.15
N SER A 20 -6.68 3.52 3.65
CA SER A 20 -5.79 3.71 4.80
C SER A 20 -6.39 4.68 5.82
N ASP A 21 -6.16 4.42 7.10
CA ASP A 21 -6.43 5.34 8.20
C ASP A 21 -5.31 6.35 8.45
N ALA A 22 -4.24 6.25 7.68
CA ALA A 22 -3.10 7.16 7.67
C ALA A 22 -2.88 7.73 6.26
N THR A 23 -1.68 8.19 5.93
CA THR A 23 -1.40 8.79 4.61
C THR A 23 -1.46 7.80 3.46
N GLY A 24 -1.36 6.50 3.73
CA GLY A 24 -1.44 5.45 2.72
C GLY A 24 -0.17 5.23 1.92
N MET A 25 0.95 5.86 2.28
CA MET A 25 2.23 5.72 1.56
C MET A 25 2.75 4.28 1.55
N THR A 26 2.72 3.61 2.71
CA THR A 26 3.10 2.20 2.82
C THR A 26 2.22 1.32 1.94
N LEU A 27 0.92 1.55 1.98
CA LEU A 27 -0.06 0.80 1.20
C LEU A 27 0.16 0.97 -0.31
N GLN A 28 0.41 2.19 -0.76
CA GLN A 28 0.73 2.46 -2.17
C GLN A 28 2.04 1.78 -2.60
N GLY A 29 3.08 1.83 -1.76
CA GLY A 29 4.35 1.16 -2.04
C GLY A 29 4.19 -0.35 -2.15
N MET A 30 3.44 -0.97 -1.25
CA MET A 30 3.14 -2.40 -1.28
C MET A 30 2.32 -2.79 -2.53
N ALA A 31 1.30 -2.00 -2.86
CA ALA A 31 0.49 -2.23 -4.05
C ALA A 31 1.34 -2.20 -5.32
N ARG A 32 2.20 -1.21 -5.48
CA ARG A 32 3.12 -1.10 -6.62
C ARG A 32 4.06 -2.29 -6.70
N ALA A 33 4.64 -2.70 -5.57
CA ALA A 33 5.53 -3.85 -5.51
C ALA A 33 4.83 -5.15 -5.93
N CYS A 34 3.60 -5.36 -5.48
CA CYS A 34 2.79 -6.52 -5.86
C CYS A 34 2.37 -6.49 -7.32
N LEU A 35 1.87 -5.36 -7.80
CA LEU A 35 1.41 -5.20 -9.19
C LEU A 35 2.55 -5.38 -10.21
N ALA A 36 3.77 -4.98 -9.83
CA ALA A 36 4.95 -5.14 -10.68
C ALA A 36 5.30 -6.61 -11.00
N GLN A 37 4.75 -7.56 -10.25
CA GLN A 37 4.94 -8.99 -10.49
C GLN A 37 4.01 -9.57 -11.57
N PHE A 38 3.06 -8.79 -12.06
CA PHE A 38 2.09 -9.23 -13.06
C PHE A 38 2.27 -8.48 -14.37
N ASP A 39 2.26 -9.23 -15.46
CA ASP A 39 2.26 -8.68 -16.82
C ASP A 39 0.81 -8.53 -17.33
N ASN A 40 0.63 -7.65 -18.28
CA ASN A 40 -0.66 -7.45 -18.98
C ASN A 40 -1.81 -7.08 -18.03
N ILE A 41 -1.55 -6.21 -17.09
CA ILE A 41 -2.56 -5.65 -16.20
C ILE A 41 -2.66 -4.14 -16.38
N ASP A 42 -3.85 -3.61 -16.21
CA ASP A 42 -4.15 -2.18 -16.23
C ASP A 42 -5.07 -1.83 -15.06
N PRO A 43 -4.49 -1.62 -13.86
CA PRO A 43 -5.26 -1.27 -12.69
C PRO A 43 -5.64 0.21 -12.70
N VAL A 44 -6.90 0.49 -12.39
CA VAL A 44 -7.37 1.83 -12.05
C VAL A 44 -7.35 1.97 -10.53
N GLU A 45 -6.38 2.69 -10.02
CA GLU A 45 -6.18 2.87 -8.59
C GLU A 45 -7.18 3.89 -8.02
N ARG A 46 -7.91 3.46 -6.98
CA ARG A 46 -8.83 4.29 -6.19
C ARG A 46 -8.24 4.43 -4.80
N PHE A 47 -7.69 5.60 -4.49
CA PHE A 47 -6.91 5.84 -3.28
C PHE A 47 -7.70 6.63 -2.23
N TRP A 48 -7.79 6.08 -1.02
CA TRP A 48 -8.55 6.61 0.10
C TRP A 48 -7.68 6.72 1.36
N PRO A 49 -6.91 7.81 1.50
CA PRO A 49 -6.14 8.06 2.72
C PRO A 49 -7.01 8.68 3.81
N LEU A 50 -6.54 8.61 5.05
CA LEU A 50 -7.14 9.27 6.21
C LEU A 50 -8.60 8.89 6.48
N VAL A 51 -8.96 7.64 6.21
CA VAL A 51 -10.27 7.09 6.51
C VAL A 51 -10.34 6.75 7.99
N ARG A 52 -10.96 7.62 8.78
CA ARG A 52 -10.99 7.54 10.25
C ARG A 52 -12.38 7.64 10.86
N THR A 53 -13.39 7.89 10.04
CA THR A 53 -14.79 7.99 10.48
C THR A 53 -15.68 7.01 9.72
N GLU A 54 -16.76 6.60 10.33
CA GLU A 54 -17.76 5.74 9.68
C GLU A 54 -18.31 6.38 8.40
N LYS A 55 -18.57 7.67 8.42
CA LYS A 55 -19.04 8.40 7.25
C LYS A 55 -18.06 8.38 6.08
N GLN A 56 -16.75 8.49 6.36
CA GLN A 56 -15.72 8.35 5.34
C GLN A 56 -15.67 6.92 4.80
N LEU A 57 -15.78 5.93 5.68
CA LEU A 57 -15.80 4.53 5.30
C LEU A 57 -17.00 4.18 4.42
N GLU A 58 -18.19 4.72 4.72
CA GLU A 58 -19.39 4.55 3.89
C GLU A 58 -19.17 5.04 2.45
N ARG A 59 -18.53 6.19 2.28
CA ARG A 59 -18.17 6.70 0.95
C ARG A 59 -17.22 5.78 0.19
N VAL A 60 -16.25 5.20 0.89
CA VAL A 60 -15.35 4.20 0.31
C VAL A 60 -16.13 2.96 -0.12
N ILE A 61 -17.01 2.47 0.72
CA ILE A 61 -17.83 1.29 0.43
C ILE A 61 -18.76 1.55 -0.77
N ASP A 62 -19.37 2.70 -0.85
CA ASP A 62 -20.20 3.10 -1.99
C ASP A 62 -19.37 3.09 -3.30
N ASP A 63 -18.14 3.61 -3.27
CA ASP A 63 -17.26 3.59 -4.42
C ASP A 63 -16.82 2.17 -4.80
N ILE A 64 -16.58 1.30 -3.83
CA ILE A 64 -16.28 -0.12 -4.08
C ILE A 64 -17.47 -0.82 -4.74
N LEU A 65 -18.69 -0.49 -4.31
CA LEU A 65 -19.90 -1.03 -4.88
C LEU A 65 -20.09 -0.60 -6.35
N ASP A 66 -19.82 0.66 -6.63
CA ASP A 66 -19.93 1.22 -7.99
C ASP A 66 -18.78 0.75 -8.91
N HIS A 67 -17.60 0.51 -8.35
CA HIS A 67 -16.40 0.10 -9.06
C HIS A 67 -15.77 -1.15 -8.41
N PRO A 68 -16.39 -2.33 -8.52
CA PRO A 68 -15.92 -3.52 -7.82
C PRO A 68 -14.50 -3.91 -8.24
N GLY A 69 -13.68 -4.23 -7.24
CA GLY A 69 -12.31 -4.70 -7.43
C GLY A 69 -11.64 -5.01 -6.10
N PRO A 70 -10.43 -5.58 -6.13
CA PRO A 70 -9.68 -5.87 -4.91
C PRO A 70 -9.50 -4.64 -4.03
N VAL A 71 -9.58 -4.86 -2.72
CA VAL A 71 -9.40 -3.82 -1.70
C VAL A 71 -8.20 -4.19 -0.84
N PHE A 72 -7.17 -3.35 -0.83
CA PHE A 72 -6.07 -3.43 0.11
C PHE A 72 -6.28 -2.36 1.17
N PHE A 73 -6.13 -2.73 2.42
CA PHE A 73 -6.33 -1.75 3.49
C PHE A 73 -5.29 -1.86 4.62
N THR A 74 -5.03 -0.71 5.23
CA THR A 74 -4.26 -0.56 6.46
C THR A 74 -5.08 0.27 7.43
N MET A 75 -5.86 -0.40 8.27
CA MET A 75 -6.70 0.21 9.29
C MET A 75 -6.55 -0.57 10.59
N VAL A 76 -6.50 0.13 11.71
CA VAL A 76 -6.29 -0.50 13.03
C VAL A 76 -7.56 -0.59 13.86
N ASP A 77 -8.56 0.27 13.63
CA ASP A 77 -9.84 0.22 14.36
C ASP A 77 -10.61 -1.05 14.03
N PRO A 78 -10.89 -1.92 15.04
CA PRO A 78 -11.54 -3.20 14.79
C PRO A 78 -12.94 -3.09 14.18
N ALA A 79 -13.73 -2.11 14.60
CA ALA A 79 -15.09 -1.91 14.12
C ALA A 79 -15.11 -1.49 12.65
N MET A 80 -14.24 -0.56 12.26
CA MET A 80 -14.11 -0.11 10.88
C MET A 80 -13.57 -1.22 9.97
N ARG A 81 -12.58 -1.98 10.44
CA ARG A 81 -12.04 -3.14 9.72
C ARG A 81 -13.14 -4.17 9.43
N GLN A 82 -13.90 -4.53 10.47
CA GLN A 82 -14.98 -5.49 10.35
C GLN A 82 -16.07 -5.01 9.39
N ALA A 83 -16.45 -3.75 9.46
CA ALA A 83 -17.43 -3.16 8.55
C ALA A 83 -16.96 -3.22 7.09
N LEU A 84 -15.72 -2.85 6.82
CA LEU A 84 -15.13 -2.92 5.47
C LEU A 84 -15.08 -4.36 4.95
N GLN A 85 -14.56 -5.28 5.75
CA GLN A 85 -14.44 -6.69 5.38
C GLN A 85 -15.80 -7.33 5.11
N LYS A 86 -16.79 -7.06 5.95
CA LYS A 86 -18.15 -7.56 5.78
C LYS A 86 -18.77 -7.08 4.46
N ARG A 87 -18.67 -5.77 4.19
CA ARG A 87 -19.24 -5.20 2.97
C ARG A 87 -18.53 -5.71 1.71
N CYS A 88 -17.22 -5.83 1.73
CA CYS A 88 -16.46 -6.41 0.62
C CYS A 88 -16.86 -7.87 0.36
N HIS A 89 -17.10 -8.65 1.43
CA HIS A 89 -17.60 -10.01 1.32
C HIS A 89 -18.98 -10.07 0.67
N GLU A 90 -19.89 -9.18 1.08
CA GLU A 90 -21.24 -9.07 0.49
C GLU A 90 -21.19 -8.66 -0.99
N ILE A 91 -20.27 -7.76 -1.36
CA ILE A 91 -20.06 -7.33 -2.75
C ILE A 91 -19.39 -8.45 -3.57
N GLY A 92 -18.63 -9.32 -2.92
CA GLY A 92 -17.91 -10.41 -3.58
C GLY A 92 -16.53 -10.03 -4.10
N VAL A 93 -15.86 -9.04 -3.48
CA VAL A 93 -14.50 -8.62 -3.84
C VAL A 93 -13.49 -9.03 -2.77
N PRO A 94 -12.23 -9.33 -3.15
CA PRO A 94 -11.17 -9.58 -2.18
C PRO A 94 -10.90 -8.36 -1.31
N CYS A 95 -10.75 -8.57 0.00
CA CYS A 95 -10.43 -7.53 0.96
C CYS A 95 -9.25 -7.97 1.81
N LEU A 96 -8.10 -7.34 1.62
CA LEU A 96 -6.81 -7.80 2.10
C LEU A 96 -6.20 -6.82 3.11
N PRO A 97 -6.11 -7.23 4.40
CA PRO A 97 -5.39 -6.47 5.43
C PRO A 97 -3.88 -6.70 5.26
N VAL A 98 -3.22 -5.82 4.54
CA VAL A 98 -1.86 -6.06 4.03
C VAL A 98 -0.79 -6.16 5.10
N LEU A 99 -0.96 -5.53 6.27
CA LEU A 99 0.01 -5.58 7.38
C LEU A 99 -0.26 -6.71 8.38
N ASP A 100 -1.42 -7.34 8.36
CA ASP A 100 -1.82 -8.30 9.38
C ASP A 100 -0.88 -9.50 9.53
N PRO A 101 -0.40 -10.15 8.46
CA PRO A 101 0.54 -11.26 8.60
C PRO A 101 1.85 -10.85 9.25
N ILE A 102 2.34 -9.66 8.93
CA ILE A 102 3.58 -9.11 9.48
C ILE A 102 3.38 -8.74 10.95
N MET A 103 2.28 -8.05 11.26
CA MET A 103 1.93 -7.69 12.64
C MET A 103 1.72 -8.91 13.52
N MET A 104 1.06 -9.93 13.00
CA MET A 104 0.87 -11.20 13.73
C MET A 104 2.21 -11.88 14.00
N GLY A 105 3.08 -11.98 13.01
CA GLY A 105 4.41 -12.56 13.17
C GLY A 105 5.26 -11.85 14.21
N LEU A 106 5.26 -10.51 14.18
CA LEU A 106 5.98 -9.69 15.15
C LEU A 106 5.38 -9.85 16.57
N SER A 107 4.06 -9.81 16.68
CA SER A 107 3.37 -9.97 17.97
C SER A 107 3.68 -11.30 18.64
N VAL A 108 3.68 -12.37 17.87
CA VAL A 108 4.02 -13.72 18.36
C VAL A 108 5.48 -13.80 18.77
N TYR A 109 6.40 -13.31 17.95
CA TYR A 109 7.83 -13.36 18.22
C TYR A 109 8.23 -12.53 19.47
N LEU A 110 7.64 -11.32 19.59
CA LEU A 110 7.92 -10.42 20.70
C LEU A 110 7.14 -10.75 21.97
N GLY A 111 6.09 -11.56 21.87
CA GLY A 111 5.16 -11.81 22.98
C GLY A 111 4.38 -10.56 23.41
N LEU A 112 4.19 -9.60 22.51
CA LEU A 112 3.55 -8.32 22.77
C LEU A 112 2.40 -8.07 21.80
N PRO A 113 1.27 -7.50 22.25
CA PRO A 113 0.20 -7.09 21.34
C PRO A 113 0.58 -5.81 20.59
N GLY A 114 0.06 -5.66 19.38
CA GLY A 114 0.15 -4.40 18.64
C GLY A 114 -0.64 -3.30 19.35
N LYS A 115 -0.24 -2.02 19.21
CA LYS A 115 -0.87 -0.89 19.92
C LYS A 115 -2.19 -0.41 19.31
N GLY A 116 -2.49 -0.76 18.05
CA GLY A 116 -3.73 -0.36 17.40
C GLY A 116 -3.90 1.15 17.22
N ILE A 117 -2.80 1.88 17.00
CA ILE A 117 -2.81 3.35 16.82
C ILE A 117 -2.63 3.68 15.34
N PRO A 118 -3.60 4.37 14.69
CA PRO A 118 -3.48 4.80 13.31
C PRO A 118 -2.26 5.71 13.10
N GLY A 119 -1.55 5.54 11.99
CA GLY A 119 -0.43 6.38 11.61
C GLY A 119 0.83 6.21 12.47
N ARG A 120 0.85 5.30 13.43
CA ARG A 120 2.02 5.06 14.28
C ARG A 120 3.26 4.61 13.50
N GLN A 121 3.07 3.89 12.40
CA GLN A 121 4.15 3.55 11.48
C GLN A 121 4.93 4.77 10.99
N HIS A 122 4.30 5.94 10.87
CA HIS A 122 4.97 7.16 10.41
C HIS A 122 6.02 7.71 11.37
N ILE A 123 5.90 7.44 12.67
CA ILE A 123 6.90 7.84 13.67
C ILE A 123 8.20 7.04 13.45
N LEU A 124 8.07 5.76 13.13
CA LEU A 124 9.21 4.90 12.76
C LEU A 124 9.71 5.23 11.36
N ASP A 125 8.79 5.50 10.44
CA ASP A 125 9.08 5.73 9.03
C ASP A 125 9.89 7.00 8.79
N GLU A 126 9.60 8.12 9.45
CA GLU A 126 10.39 9.35 9.28
C GLU A 126 11.86 9.14 9.65
N ALA A 127 12.14 8.48 10.76
CA ALA A 127 13.51 8.20 11.17
C ALA A 127 14.16 7.09 10.34
N TYR A 128 13.38 6.10 9.91
CA TYR A 128 13.84 5.02 9.04
C TYR A 128 14.13 5.52 7.63
N PHE A 129 13.21 6.25 7.02
CA PHE A 129 13.40 6.79 5.66
C PHE A 129 14.51 7.82 5.58
N ARG A 130 14.70 8.66 6.60
CA ARG A 130 15.87 9.55 6.65
C ARG A 130 17.19 8.78 6.64
N ARG A 131 17.24 7.65 7.34
CA ARG A 131 18.43 6.77 7.33
C ARG A 131 18.59 6.06 5.99
N MET A 132 17.51 5.60 5.39
CA MET A 132 17.55 4.95 4.08
C MET A 132 17.90 5.94 2.96
N ASP A 133 17.32 7.14 2.99
CA ASP A 133 17.67 8.22 2.06
C ASP A 133 19.16 8.60 2.17
N ALA A 134 19.68 8.69 3.39
CA ALA A 134 21.11 8.94 3.60
C ALA A 134 22.00 7.81 3.08
N VAL A 135 21.58 6.55 3.23
CA VAL A 135 22.29 5.37 2.70
C VAL A 135 22.22 5.35 1.17
N ASP A 136 21.07 5.56 0.59
CA ASP A 136 20.87 5.62 -0.86
C ASP A 136 21.68 6.78 -1.48
N PHE A 137 21.70 7.93 -0.82
CA PHE A 137 22.50 9.08 -1.22
C PHE A 137 23.99 8.75 -1.20
N ALA A 138 24.49 8.17 -0.12
CA ALA A 138 25.89 7.76 0.01
C ALA A 138 26.28 6.72 -1.03
N LEU A 139 25.47 5.70 -1.28
CA LEU A 139 25.70 4.68 -2.29
C LEU A 139 25.69 5.26 -3.70
N HIS A 140 24.81 6.20 -3.99
CA HIS A 140 24.72 6.85 -5.31
C HIS A 140 25.97 7.66 -5.64
N PHE A 141 26.56 8.32 -4.66
CA PHE A 141 27.78 9.11 -4.85
C PHE A 141 29.08 8.31 -4.70
N ASP A 142 29.06 7.22 -3.94
CA ASP A 142 30.21 6.29 -3.85
C ASP A 142 30.46 5.50 -5.14
N ASP A 143 29.47 5.39 -6.00
CA ASP A 143 29.63 4.80 -7.34
C ASP A 143 30.42 5.70 -8.34
N GLY A 144 30.96 6.82 -7.89
CA GLY A 144 31.89 7.66 -8.63
C GLY A 144 31.30 8.45 -9.79
N GLN A 145 30.03 8.76 -9.71
CA GLN A 145 29.29 9.33 -10.85
C GLN A 145 29.47 10.84 -11.06
N SER A 146 29.88 11.62 -10.08
CA SER A 146 30.29 13.01 -10.27
C SER A 146 30.97 13.63 -9.04
N LEU A 147 31.91 14.54 -9.28
CA LEU A 147 32.55 15.36 -8.25
C LEU A 147 31.56 16.35 -7.59
N GLU A 148 30.48 16.72 -8.30
CA GLU A 148 29.44 17.59 -7.79
C GLU A 148 28.63 16.93 -6.66
N GLY A 149 28.46 15.60 -6.71
CA GLY A 149 27.81 14.83 -5.66
C GLY A 149 28.59 14.73 -4.36
N ILE A 150 29.92 14.87 -4.40
CA ILE A 150 30.78 14.84 -3.21
C ILE A 150 30.61 16.14 -2.41
N GLU A 151 30.45 17.28 -3.07
CA GLU A 151 30.24 18.56 -2.42
C GLU A 151 28.87 18.62 -1.70
N GLU A 152 27.83 18.00 -2.27
CA GLU A 152 26.51 17.89 -1.65
C GLU A 152 26.48 16.88 -0.49
N ALA A 153 27.33 15.86 -0.50
CA ALA A 153 27.40 14.85 0.57
C ALA A 153 28.04 15.37 1.87
N ASP A 154 28.85 16.43 1.80
CA ASP A 154 29.51 17.07 2.96
C ASP A 154 28.63 18.13 3.67
N VAL A 155 27.42 18.37 3.20
CA VAL A 155 26.42 19.28 3.77
C VAL A 155 25.31 18.50 4.45
#